data_92de118d6329a6ee0fd408c07d12c18c
#
_entry.id   92de118d6329a6ee0fd408c07d12c18c
#
_cell.length_a   1.000
_cell.length_b   1.000
_cell.length_c   1.000
_cell.angle_alpha   90.00
_cell.angle_beta   90.00
_cell.angle_gamma   90.00
#
_symmetry.space_group_name_H-M   'P 1'
#
loop_
_entity.id
_entity.type
_entity.pdbx_description
1 polymer ?
#
loop_
_entity_poly.entity_id
_entity_poly.type
_entity_poly.pdbx_seq_one_letter_code
_entity_poly.pdbx_strand_id
1 'polypeptide(L)'
;MNNTMLEPSPATLDPHLLLPENYKLLLENDLVRVFDVRIRPGEKLRLHANGPSVIYVLNDGRLQHTYEDGTTKVKTAISGAVVWDEAEAHETTNVGDTDIHSIKIELKTT
;
A
#
# COMPACT_ATOMS: atom_id res chain seq x y z
N MET A 1 16.19 17.01 17.65
CA MET A 1 15.99 17.20 17.04
C MET A 1 15.77 17.12 16.44
N ASN A 2 15.68 16.99 16.45
CA ASN A 2 15.49 17.10 15.76
C ASN A 2 15.18 17.02 14.96
N ASN A 3 15.20 16.74 14.61
CA ASN A 3 14.74 16.82 13.89
C ASN A 3 14.10 16.33 13.25
N THR A 4 13.97 15.88 13.50
CA THR A 4 13.22 15.29 12.80
C THR A 4 12.23 15.85 12.01
N MET A 5 12.00 16.59 11.96
CA MET A 5 11.25 17.14 11.20
C MET A 5 11.57 17.49 9.96
N LEU A 6 12.60 17.27 9.63
CA LEU A 6 13.14 17.58 8.37
C LEU A 6 12.81 16.60 7.32
N GLU A 7 12.54 15.37 7.68
CA GLU A 7 12.05 14.44 6.69
C GLU A 7 10.56 14.42 6.70
N PRO A 8 9.92 14.01 5.60
CA PRO A 8 8.48 13.89 5.55
C PRO A 8 8.01 13.00 6.69
N SER A 9 7.07 13.45 7.46
CA SER A 9 6.49 12.58 8.45
C SER A 9 5.74 11.47 7.75
N PRO A 10 5.59 10.30 8.35
CA PRO A 10 4.80 9.24 7.74
C PRO A 10 3.39 9.68 7.38
N ALA A 11 2.82 10.64 8.12
CA ALA A 11 1.47 11.13 7.83
C ALA A 11 1.39 11.84 6.48
N THR A 12 2.49 12.46 6.00
CA THR A 12 2.45 13.15 4.71
C THR A 12 2.46 12.18 3.53
N LEU A 13 2.84 10.91 3.78
CA LEU A 13 2.84 9.86 2.75
C LEU A 13 1.81 8.78 3.06
N ASP A 14 0.91 9.01 4.01
CA ASP A 14 -0.11 8.05 4.41
C ASP A 14 -1.08 7.82 3.24
N PRO A 15 -1.17 6.61 2.71
CA PRO A 15 -2.04 6.33 1.57
C PRO A 15 -3.51 6.60 1.87
N HIS A 16 -3.96 6.45 3.10
CA HIS A 16 -5.35 6.75 3.44
C HIS A 16 -5.67 8.24 3.24
N LEU A 17 -4.70 9.12 3.50
CA LEU A 17 -4.86 10.55 3.32
C LEU A 17 -4.63 10.99 1.88
N LEU A 18 -3.65 10.37 1.20
CA LEU A 18 -3.26 10.74 -0.16
C LEU A 18 -4.15 10.11 -1.22
N LEU A 19 -4.64 8.90 -0.95
CA LEU A 19 -5.29 8.04 -1.94
C LEU A 19 -6.61 7.50 -1.35
N PRO A 20 -7.51 8.38 -0.92
CA PRO A 20 -8.72 7.93 -0.20
C PRO A 20 -9.66 7.08 -1.05
N GLU A 21 -9.60 7.22 -2.38
CA GLU A 21 -10.44 6.42 -3.27
C GLU A 21 -9.88 5.01 -3.45
N ASN A 22 -8.59 4.81 -3.19
CA ASN A 22 -7.93 3.52 -3.34
C ASN A 22 -7.78 2.79 -2.02
N TYR A 23 -7.65 3.54 -0.91
CA TYR A 23 -7.45 3.00 0.44
C TYR A 23 -8.64 3.38 1.31
N LYS A 24 -9.62 2.50 1.38
CA LYS A 24 -10.80 2.75 2.21
C LYS A 24 -10.58 2.13 3.59
N LEU A 25 -10.65 2.95 4.61
CA LEU A 25 -10.48 2.49 5.98
C LEU A 25 -11.73 1.72 6.43
N LEU A 26 -11.53 0.47 6.84
CA LEU A 26 -12.62 -0.40 7.29
C LEU A 26 -12.67 -0.52 8.81
N LEU A 27 -11.50 -0.49 9.44
CA LEU A 27 -11.40 -0.66 10.89
C LEU A 27 -10.10 -0.06 11.36
N GLU A 28 -10.14 0.56 12.52
CA GLU A 28 -8.93 1.04 13.17
C GLU A 28 -9.06 0.90 14.68
N ASN A 29 -7.98 0.43 15.32
CA ASN A 29 -7.88 0.39 16.78
C ASN A 29 -6.42 0.66 17.16
N ASP A 30 -6.06 0.38 18.41
CA ASP A 30 -4.70 0.66 18.87
C ASP A 30 -3.64 -0.20 18.22
N LEU A 31 -4.02 -1.31 17.60
CA LEU A 31 -3.10 -2.32 17.09
C LEU A 31 -2.98 -2.31 15.57
N VAL A 32 -4.07 -2.02 14.86
CA VAL A 32 -4.11 -2.17 13.40
C VAL A 32 -4.96 -1.08 12.76
N ARG A 33 -4.68 -0.85 11.45
CA ARG A 33 -5.60 -0.21 10.53
C ARG A 33 -5.90 -1.21 9.42
N VAL A 34 -7.15 -1.41 9.09
CA VAL A 34 -7.56 -2.36 8.06
C VAL A 34 -8.17 -1.58 6.89
N PHE A 35 -7.63 -1.81 5.70
CA PHE A 35 -8.04 -1.11 4.49
C PHE A 35 -8.57 -2.08 3.44
N ASP A 36 -9.58 -1.64 2.71
CA ASP A 36 -9.92 -2.19 1.41
C ASP A 36 -9.09 -1.41 0.39
N VAL A 37 -8.21 -2.11 -0.33
CA VAL A 37 -7.32 -1.49 -1.32
C VAL A 37 -7.75 -1.93 -2.70
N ARG A 38 -8.00 -0.96 -3.59
CA ARG A 38 -8.40 -1.25 -4.97
C ARG A 38 -7.69 -0.32 -5.93
N ILE A 39 -7.10 -0.92 -6.99
CA ILE A 39 -6.37 -0.19 -8.03
C ILE A 39 -6.85 -0.72 -9.37
N ARG A 40 -7.42 0.15 -10.20
CA ARG A 40 -7.93 -0.24 -11.51
C ARG A 40 -6.79 -0.49 -12.49
N PRO A 41 -7.03 -1.26 -13.57
CA PRO A 41 -6.01 -1.47 -14.61
C PRO A 41 -5.50 -0.13 -15.14
N GLY A 42 -4.18 -0.02 -15.24
CA GLY A 42 -3.52 1.18 -15.74
C GLY A 42 -3.39 2.31 -14.73
N GLU A 43 -4.06 2.22 -13.59
CA GLU A 43 -4.00 3.26 -12.58
C GLU A 43 -2.65 3.25 -11.87
N LYS A 44 -2.11 4.45 -11.63
CA LYS A 44 -0.85 4.62 -10.91
C LYS A 44 -1.10 5.39 -9.64
N LEU A 45 -0.70 4.81 -8.53
CA LEU A 45 -0.75 5.46 -7.23
C LEU A 45 0.57 6.17 -6.99
N ARG A 46 0.47 7.47 -6.65
CA ARG A 46 1.64 8.28 -6.34
C ARG A 46 2.41 7.72 -5.14
N LEU A 47 3.62 8.24 -4.93
CA LEU A 47 4.45 7.81 -3.80
C LEU A 47 3.67 7.88 -2.49
N HIS A 48 3.68 6.78 -1.77
CA HIS A 48 3.04 6.65 -0.47
C HIS A 48 3.86 5.68 0.38
N ALA A 49 3.69 5.75 1.68
CA ALA A 49 4.42 4.91 2.63
C ALA A 49 3.44 4.00 3.36
N ASN A 50 3.75 2.71 3.37
CA ASN A 50 2.97 1.70 4.07
C ASN A 50 3.75 1.22 5.28
N GLY A 51 3.07 0.98 6.39
CA GLY A 51 3.63 0.26 7.51
C GLY A 51 3.66 -1.25 7.24
N PRO A 52 4.25 -2.03 8.15
CA PRO A 52 4.29 -3.49 7.99
C PRO A 52 2.87 -4.03 7.97
N SER A 53 2.58 -4.95 7.05
CA SER A 53 1.20 -5.32 6.79
C SER A 53 1.05 -6.79 6.43
N VAL A 54 -0.09 -7.35 6.83
CA VAL A 54 -0.60 -8.60 6.27
C VAL A 54 -1.61 -8.23 5.20
N ILE A 55 -1.52 -8.87 4.04
CA ILE A 55 -2.39 -8.58 2.91
C ILE A 55 -3.12 -9.87 2.51
N TYR A 56 -4.44 -9.80 2.47
CA TYR A 56 -5.27 -10.87 1.93
C TYR A 56 -5.72 -10.49 0.55
N VAL A 57 -5.28 -11.24 -0.45
CA VAL A 57 -5.53 -10.94 -1.86
C VAL A 57 -6.90 -11.45 -2.26
N LEU A 58 -7.73 -10.58 -2.81
CA LEU A 58 -9.09 -10.92 -3.22
C LEU A 58 -9.22 -11.19 -4.71
N ASN A 59 -8.28 -10.73 -5.54
CA ASN A 59 -8.39 -10.81 -6.98
C ASN A 59 -7.04 -11.04 -7.62
N ASP A 60 -7.00 -11.88 -8.66
CA ASP A 60 -5.76 -12.08 -9.42
C ASP A 60 -5.38 -10.79 -10.13
N GLY A 61 -4.09 -10.50 -10.20
CA GLY A 61 -3.64 -9.31 -10.90
C GLY A 61 -2.12 -9.18 -10.92
N ARG A 62 -1.66 -8.08 -11.50
CA ARG A 62 -0.23 -7.77 -11.55
C ARG A 62 -0.03 -6.30 -11.25
N LEU A 63 0.94 -6.03 -10.39
CA LEU A 63 1.28 -4.66 -10.05
C LEU A 63 2.79 -4.45 -10.12
N GLN A 64 3.18 -3.19 -10.26
CA GLN A 64 4.58 -2.80 -10.26
C GLN A 64 4.79 -1.74 -9.20
N HIS A 65 5.72 -1.99 -8.30
CA HIS A 65 6.21 -0.96 -7.38
C HIS A 65 7.39 -0.25 -8.00
N THR A 66 7.42 1.07 -7.85
CA THR A 66 8.57 1.90 -8.23
C THR A 66 9.07 2.57 -6.96
N TYR A 67 10.34 2.36 -6.68
CA TYR A 67 10.97 2.86 -5.46
C TYR A 67 11.64 4.20 -5.71
N GLU A 68 12.02 4.89 -4.64
CA GLU A 68 12.57 6.24 -4.74
C GLU A 68 13.89 6.29 -5.48
N ASP A 69 14.64 5.18 -5.49
CA ASP A 69 15.90 5.10 -6.24
C ASP A 69 15.69 4.79 -7.72
N GLY A 70 14.44 4.71 -8.17
CA GLY A 70 14.10 4.44 -9.57
C GLY A 70 13.98 2.97 -9.92
N THR A 71 14.32 2.06 -9.00
CA THR A 71 14.17 0.63 -9.28
C THR A 71 12.71 0.23 -9.25
N THR A 72 12.39 -0.86 -9.94
CA THR A 72 11.02 -1.37 -10.02
C THR A 72 10.97 -2.84 -9.67
N LYS A 73 9.80 -3.29 -9.21
CA LYS A 73 9.55 -4.70 -8.93
C LYS A 73 8.13 -5.03 -9.33
N VAL A 74 7.97 -6.07 -10.15
CA VAL A 74 6.65 -6.56 -10.55
C VAL A 74 6.25 -7.69 -9.62
N LYS A 75 5.02 -7.64 -9.14
CA LYS A 75 4.44 -8.66 -8.27
C LYS A 75 3.17 -9.21 -8.90
N THR A 76 2.98 -10.52 -8.77
CA THR A 76 1.74 -11.18 -9.19
C THR A 76 0.88 -11.40 -7.96
N ALA A 77 -0.38 -10.95 -8.03
CA ALA A 77 -1.36 -11.15 -6.98
C ALA A 77 -2.18 -12.38 -7.33
N ILE A 78 -2.35 -13.28 -6.38
CA ILE A 78 -3.12 -14.52 -6.56
C ILE A 78 -4.25 -14.52 -5.55
N SER A 79 -5.48 -14.61 -6.04
CA SER A 79 -6.68 -14.60 -5.19
C SER A 79 -6.59 -15.68 -4.12
N GLY A 80 -6.86 -15.28 -2.88
CA GLY A 80 -6.81 -16.16 -1.71
C GLY A 80 -5.45 -16.24 -1.04
N ALA A 81 -4.41 -15.64 -1.62
CA ALA A 81 -3.08 -15.63 -1.00
C ALA A 81 -3.05 -14.69 0.20
N VAL A 82 -2.23 -15.03 1.18
CA VAL A 82 -1.92 -14.18 2.32
C VAL A 82 -0.44 -13.81 2.22
N VAL A 83 -0.14 -12.53 2.23
CA VAL A 83 1.21 -12.01 1.97
C VAL A 83 1.62 -11.09 3.10
N TRP A 84 2.90 -11.10 3.43
CA TRP A 84 3.48 -10.12 4.34
C TRP A 84 4.26 -9.08 3.56
N ASP A 85 4.02 -7.80 3.82
CA ASP A 85 4.80 -6.71 3.26
C ASP A 85 5.50 -5.96 4.39
N GLU A 86 6.81 -5.76 4.20
CA GLU A 86 7.58 -4.90 5.09
C GLU A 86 7.18 -3.44 4.88
N ALA A 87 7.49 -2.61 5.86
CA ALA A 87 7.29 -1.18 5.75
C ALA A 87 8.15 -0.63 4.62
N GLU A 88 7.54 0.11 3.70
CA GLU A 88 8.29 0.73 2.60
C GLU A 88 7.49 1.85 1.95
N ALA A 89 8.20 2.71 1.21
CA ALA A 89 7.61 3.77 0.41
C ALA A 89 7.81 3.44 -1.07
N HIS A 90 6.76 3.62 -1.87
CA HIS A 90 6.81 3.32 -3.29
C HIS A 90 5.65 3.96 -4.03
N GLU A 91 5.75 4.02 -5.35
CA GLU A 91 4.61 4.19 -6.24
C GLU A 91 4.12 2.81 -6.65
N THR A 92 2.84 2.69 -6.97
CA THR A 92 2.26 1.42 -7.39
C THR A 92 1.47 1.62 -8.66
N THR A 93 1.73 0.80 -9.68
CA THR A 93 0.98 0.83 -10.93
C THR A 93 0.34 -0.54 -11.15
N ASN A 94 -0.95 -0.55 -11.47
CA ASN A 94 -1.59 -1.79 -11.91
C ASN A 94 -1.21 -2.02 -13.38
N VAL A 95 -0.33 -2.99 -13.61
CA VAL A 95 0.18 -3.30 -14.94
C VAL A 95 -0.53 -4.49 -15.57
N GLY A 96 -1.58 -4.99 -14.92
CA GLY A 96 -2.43 -6.06 -15.45
C GLY A 96 -3.70 -5.53 -16.07
N ASP A 97 -4.63 -6.42 -16.34
CA ASP A 97 -5.91 -6.11 -16.97
C ASP A 97 -7.11 -6.36 -16.05
N THR A 98 -6.85 -6.65 -14.79
CA THR A 98 -7.87 -6.82 -13.75
C THR A 98 -7.61 -5.85 -12.61
N ASP A 99 -8.66 -5.57 -11.81
CA ASP A 99 -8.47 -4.77 -10.61
C ASP A 99 -7.53 -5.46 -9.64
N ILE A 100 -6.60 -4.71 -9.07
CA ILE A 100 -5.93 -5.12 -7.84
C ILE A 100 -6.92 -4.85 -6.72
N HIS A 101 -7.22 -5.88 -5.93
CA HIS A 101 -8.17 -5.75 -4.82
C HIS A 101 -7.69 -6.63 -3.68
N SER A 102 -7.52 -6.04 -2.52
CA SER A 102 -7.03 -6.76 -1.35
C SER A 102 -7.54 -6.11 -0.08
N ILE A 103 -7.50 -6.90 0.99
CA ILE A 103 -7.66 -6.38 2.36
C ILE A 103 -6.27 -6.29 2.95
N LYS A 104 -5.90 -5.09 3.38
CA LYS A 104 -4.58 -4.82 3.95
C LYS A 104 -4.72 -4.52 5.43
N ILE A 105 -4.03 -5.30 6.24
CA ILE A 105 -4.03 -5.14 7.68
C ILE A 105 -2.68 -4.56 8.05
N GLU A 106 -2.64 -3.24 8.29
CA GLU A 106 -1.43 -2.54 8.66
C GLU A 106 -1.26 -2.60 10.16
N LEU A 107 -0.11 -3.07 10.61
CA LEU A 107 0.19 -3.14 12.04
C LEU A 107 0.68 -1.78 12.51
N LYS A 108 0.13 -1.31 13.63
CA LYS A 108 0.63 -0.10 14.28
C LYS A 108 1.82 -0.47 15.13
N THR A 109 2.93 0.17 14.85
CA THR A 109 4.13 -0.03 15.65
C THR A 109 4.25 1.11 16.65
N THR A 110 4.75 0.79 17.80
CA THR A 110 4.91 1.80 18.86
C THR A 110 6.35 2.20 19.01
#